data_5f078f677803f5464bc37294bf6ee3a9
#
_entry.id   5f078f677803f5464bc37294bf6ee3a9
#
_cell.length_a   1.000
_cell.length_b   1.000
_cell.length_c   1.000
_cell.angle_alpha   90.00
_cell.angle_beta   90.00
_cell.angle_gamma   90.00
#
_symmetry.space_group_name_H-M   'P 1'
#
loop_
_entity.id
_entity.type
_entity.pdbx_description
1 polymer ?
#
loop_
_entity_poly.entity_id
_entity_poly.type
_entity_poly.pdbx_seq_one_letter_code
_entity_poly.pdbx_strand_id
1 'polypeptide(L)'
;MLWSLLKIVLFIGIVAGLAFGAGWLLESEGGVRVSIASTEFTLGPLESVIAALVILFAMWILLKLVSLGVAILRFMNGDETALSRWWGRNRERRGYEALSDGMLALASGEGRLAMNKAARAESYLQRPDLTNLLTAQAAEMVGDRAKAEAAYKKLLADDRTRFVGVRGIMKQKLADGDTDTALKLAEKAFALQPKHEDTQDVLLKLQADDGDWAGARKTRGAKLRHGALPRDVHKRRDAVLALSSAKELIEDGTPIERREAAIEANKLSPDLVPAAVMAADQYIADQKPRLASRVIKKAWGAQQHPDLAAVFARIAPDETPAARLKRFGALTKIKPDDPETRMLLAELHIAAEDFPAARRALGDLVETDPTKRSLTLMAAIERGQGAEDSVVTAWLAKALTASPGPQWICDVDGTAYPEWQLVTIGGFDTLSWKTPATSEVMPENAVGMLPLIIGEPKSEPEVEVAETVDVVAEIAEEHSEPANAPDEPKTPEKGPGAAAS
;
A
#
# COMPACT_ATOMS: atom_id res chain seq x y z
N MET A 1 -45.64 -19.38 38.53
CA MET A 1 -46.57 -20.16 39.36
C MET A 1 -47.60 -19.27 40.04
N LEU A 2 -47.28 -18.21 40.78
CA LEU A 2 -48.22 -17.30 41.44
C LEU A 2 -49.29 -16.69 40.50
N TRP A 3 -48.89 -16.27 39.25
CA TRP A 3 -49.79 -15.70 38.26
C TRP A 3 -50.82 -16.70 37.70
N SER A 4 -50.46 -18.00 37.59
CA SER A 4 -51.38 -19.06 37.16
C SER A 4 -52.36 -19.42 38.26
N LEU A 5 -51.90 -19.43 39.52
CA LEU A 5 -52.76 -19.66 40.71
C LEU A 5 -53.78 -18.52 40.87
N LEU A 6 -53.35 -17.27 40.69
CA LEU A 6 -54.24 -16.09 40.70
C LEU A 6 -55.34 -16.20 39.64
N LYS A 7 -55.03 -16.64 38.41
CA LYS A 7 -56.03 -16.86 37.35
C LYS A 7 -57.05 -17.95 37.70
N ILE A 8 -56.56 -19.03 38.31
CA ILE A 8 -57.45 -20.14 38.72
C ILE A 8 -58.39 -19.69 39.86
N VAL A 9 -57.87 -18.99 40.88
CA VAL A 9 -58.67 -18.43 41.95
C VAL A 9 -59.69 -17.42 41.44
N LEU A 10 -59.27 -16.52 40.53
CA LEU A 10 -60.16 -15.54 39.90
C LEU A 10 -61.26 -16.27 39.11
N PHE A 11 -60.92 -17.30 38.31
CA PHE A 11 -61.89 -18.10 37.54
C PHE A 11 -62.89 -18.78 38.45
N ILE A 12 -62.47 -19.46 39.54
CA ILE A 12 -63.35 -20.11 40.54
C ILE A 12 -64.24 -19.05 41.19
N GLY A 13 -63.72 -17.90 41.57
CA GLY A 13 -64.49 -16.76 42.10
C GLY A 13 -65.60 -16.27 41.19
N ILE A 14 -65.27 -16.12 39.88
CA ILE A 14 -66.24 -15.72 38.84
C ILE A 14 -67.33 -16.79 38.68
N VAL A 15 -66.96 -18.07 38.58
CA VAL A 15 -67.92 -19.17 38.46
C VAL A 15 -68.86 -19.28 39.71
N ALA A 16 -68.31 -19.17 40.88
CA ALA A 16 -69.06 -19.17 42.12
C ALA A 16 -69.99 -17.95 42.22
N GLY A 17 -69.54 -16.76 41.83
CA GLY A 17 -70.31 -15.53 41.77
C GLY A 17 -71.48 -15.61 40.76
N LEU A 18 -71.23 -16.20 39.59
CA LEU A 18 -72.30 -16.46 38.62
C LEU A 18 -73.34 -17.47 39.04
N ALA A 19 -72.91 -18.58 39.75
CA ALA A 19 -73.81 -19.58 40.26
C ALA A 19 -74.70 -19.03 41.41
N PHE A 20 -74.13 -18.25 42.32
CA PHE A 20 -74.86 -17.59 43.38
C PHE A 20 -75.81 -16.52 42.85
N GLY A 21 -75.40 -15.71 41.85
CA GLY A 21 -76.21 -14.70 41.21
C GLY A 21 -77.38 -15.32 40.46
N ALA A 22 -77.16 -16.46 39.75
CA ALA A 22 -78.24 -17.20 39.06
C ALA A 22 -79.27 -17.79 40.09
N GLY A 23 -78.80 -18.31 41.21
CA GLY A 23 -79.69 -18.78 42.30
C GLY A 23 -80.59 -17.69 42.88
N TRP A 24 -79.99 -16.54 43.16
CA TRP A 24 -80.73 -15.34 43.63
C TRP A 24 -81.71 -14.77 42.61
N LEU A 25 -81.37 -14.81 41.30
CA LEU A 25 -82.28 -14.40 40.21
C LEU A 25 -83.50 -15.36 40.03
N LEU A 26 -83.32 -16.66 40.37
CA LEU A 26 -84.42 -17.65 40.32
C LEU A 26 -85.43 -17.47 41.44
N GLU A 27 -85.00 -16.96 42.60
CA GLU A 27 -85.85 -16.69 43.78
C GLU A 27 -86.53 -15.31 43.71
N SER A 28 -86.14 -14.43 42.82
CA SER A 28 -86.71 -13.09 42.69
C SER A 28 -88.02 -13.10 41.88
N GLU A 29 -89.10 -12.57 42.47
CA GLU A 29 -90.38 -12.39 41.78
C GLU A 29 -90.34 -11.13 40.91
N GLY A 30 -90.20 -11.34 39.57
CA GLY A 30 -90.20 -10.27 38.58
C GLY A 30 -89.94 -10.81 37.19
N GLY A 31 -90.49 -10.23 36.16
CA GLY A 31 -90.29 -10.63 34.75
C GLY A 31 -90.36 -9.43 33.79
N VAL A 32 -89.60 -9.48 32.75
CA VAL A 32 -89.64 -8.48 31.64
C VAL A 32 -90.63 -8.95 30.60
N ARG A 33 -91.70 -8.12 30.27
CA ARG A 33 -92.62 -8.38 29.23
C ARG A 33 -92.15 -7.68 27.97
N VAL A 34 -91.84 -8.50 26.93
CA VAL A 34 -91.47 -7.96 25.62
C VAL A 34 -92.56 -8.26 24.63
N SER A 35 -93.24 -7.25 24.08
CA SER A 35 -94.22 -7.42 23.02
C SER A 35 -93.54 -7.16 21.68
N ILE A 36 -93.52 -8.18 20.81
CA ILE A 36 -92.96 -8.07 19.46
C ILE A 36 -94.12 -8.55 18.48
N ALA A 37 -94.57 -7.65 17.61
CA ALA A 37 -95.48 -7.94 16.55
C ALA A 37 -96.74 -8.70 17.03
N SER A 38 -97.40 -8.19 18.09
CA SER A 38 -98.65 -8.74 18.65
C SER A 38 -98.56 -10.05 19.43
N THR A 39 -97.40 -10.55 19.71
CA THR A 39 -97.14 -11.63 20.67
C THR A 39 -96.41 -11.11 21.91
N GLU A 40 -96.95 -11.43 23.13
CA GLU A 40 -96.30 -11.08 24.40
C GLU A 40 -95.51 -12.25 24.91
N PHE A 41 -94.28 -12.05 25.09
CA PHE A 41 -93.36 -12.98 25.75
C PHE A 41 -93.07 -12.49 27.15
N THR A 42 -93.40 -13.28 28.15
CA THR A 42 -93.10 -13.05 29.57
C THR A 42 -91.80 -13.85 29.88
N LEU A 43 -90.73 -13.20 30.04
CA LEU A 43 -89.40 -13.79 30.39
C LEU A 43 -89.21 -13.70 31.92
N GLY A 44 -88.94 -14.81 32.55
CA GLY A 44 -88.56 -14.81 33.97
C GLY A 44 -87.24 -14.02 34.19
N PRO A 45 -86.89 -13.70 35.46
CA PRO A 45 -85.72 -12.90 35.75
C PRO A 45 -84.41 -13.54 35.22
N LEU A 46 -84.25 -14.84 35.32
CA LEU A 46 -83.10 -15.57 34.82
C LEU A 46 -83.11 -15.60 33.27
N GLU A 47 -84.23 -15.83 32.67
CA GLU A 47 -84.37 -15.85 31.20
C GLU A 47 -84.11 -14.49 30.55
N SER A 48 -84.47 -13.38 31.20
CA SER A 48 -84.24 -12.03 30.74
C SER A 48 -82.73 -11.67 30.80
N VAL A 49 -81.97 -12.14 31.81
CA VAL A 49 -80.52 -11.98 31.88
C VAL A 49 -79.84 -12.81 30.79
N ILE A 50 -80.26 -14.06 30.59
CA ILE A 50 -79.72 -14.90 29.50
C ILE A 50 -80.00 -14.28 28.15
N ALA A 51 -81.21 -13.78 27.92
CA ALA A 51 -81.59 -13.11 26.66
C ALA A 51 -80.69 -11.85 26.44
N ALA A 52 -80.48 -11.04 27.51
CA ALA A 52 -79.62 -9.86 27.42
C ALA A 52 -78.14 -10.25 27.08
N LEU A 53 -77.62 -11.31 27.71
CA LEU A 53 -76.26 -11.83 27.42
C LEU A 53 -76.15 -12.34 25.97
N VAL A 54 -77.16 -13.06 25.50
CA VAL A 54 -77.22 -13.55 24.10
C VAL A 54 -77.26 -12.37 23.11
N ILE A 55 -78.03 -11.32 23.39
CA ILE A 55 -78.09 -10.11 22.57
C ILE A 55 -76.73 -9.38 22.57
N LEU A 56 -76.11 -9.22 23.74
CA LEU A 56 -74.77 -8.62 23.82
C LEU A 56 -73.73 -9.43 23.07
N PHE A 57 -73.78 -10.75 23.17
CA PHE A 57 -72.90 -11.64 22.45
C PHE A 57 -73.13 -11.59 20.94
N ALA A 58 -74.40 -11.58 20.51
CA ALA A 58 -74.75 -11.39 19.09
C ALA A 58 -74.27 -10.04 18.57
N MET A 59 -74.46 -8.94 19.35
CA MET A 59 -73.94 -7.62 19.02
C MET A 59 -72.43 -7.60 18.89
N TRP A 60 -71.72 -8.26 19.83
CA TRP A 60 -70.28 -8.39 19.78
C TRP A 60 -69.78 -9.13 18.52
N ILE A 61 -70.46 -10.26 18.18
CA ILE A 61 -70.18 -10.98 16.92
C ILE A 61 -70.45 -10.08 15.71
N LEU A 62 -71.57 -9.34 15.69
CA LEU A 62 -71.90 -8.43 14.58
C LEU A 62 -70.81 -7.34 14.42
N LEU A 63 -70.38 -6.73 15.48
CA LEU A 63 -69.29 -5.75 15.45
C LEU A 63 -67.99 -6.35 14.93
N LYS A 64 -67.70 -7.60 15.31
CA LYS A 64 -66.54 -8.34 14.78
C LYS A 64 -66.66 -8.64 13.30
N LEU A 65 -67.84 -9.02 12.83
CA LEU A 65 -68.12 -9.25 11.42
C LEU A 65 -68.04 -7.94 10.59
N VAL A 66 -68.57 -6.83 11.09
CA VAL A 66 -68.44 -5.52 10.49
C VAL A 66 -66.95 -5.10 10.45
N SER A 67 -66.21 -5.28 11.54
CA SER A 67 -64.76 -4.97 11.56
C SER A 67 -63.98 -5.83 10.58
N LEU A 68 -64.32 -7.10 10.41
CA LEU A 68 -63.75 -7.99 9.42
C LEU A 68 -64.12 -7.53 7.98
N GLY A 69 -65.34 -7.15 7.73
CA GLY A 69 -65.77 -6.59 6.45
C GLY A 69 -65.01 -5.32 6.07
N VAL A 70 -64.84 -4.39 7.01
CA VAL A 70 -64.03 -3.19 6.83
C VAL A 70 -62.58 -3.54 6.58
N ALA A 71 -62.01 -4.53 7.28
CA ALA A 71 -60.66 -5.00 7.05
C ALA A 71 -60.49 -5.61 5.63
N ILE A 72 -61.46 -6.37 5.15
CA ILE A 72 -61.47 -6.92 3.79
C ILE A 72 -61.58 -5.81 2.73
N LEU A 73 -62.44 -4.81 2.94
CA LEU A 73 -62.57 -3.66 2.05
C LEU A 73 -61.27 -2.81 2.02
N ARG A 74 -60.63 -2.60 3.16
CA ARG A 74 -59.33 -1.93 3.23
C ARG A 74 -58.25 -2.72 2.52
N PHE A 75 -58.25 -4.05 2.66
CA PHE A 75 -57.34 -4.93 1.91
C PHE A 75 -57.55 -4.83 0.39
N MET A 76 -58.81 -4.79 -0.10
CA MET A 76 -59.10 -4.59 -1.52
C MET A 76 -58.70 -3.20 -2.03
N ASN A 77 -58.71 -2.19 -1.17
CA ASN A 77 -58.27 -0.82 -1.49
C ASN A 77 -56.72 -0.62 -1.36
N GLY A 78 -55.92 -1.69 -1.15
CA GLY A 78 -54.47 -1.62 -1.11
C GLY A 78 -53.89 -1.20 0.24
N ASP A 79 -54.67 -1.07 1.32
CA ASP A 79 -54.15 -0.79 2.64
C ASP A 79 -53.38 -2.00 3.20
N GLU A 80 -52.14 -1.79 3.64
CA GLU A 80 -51.31 -2.84 4.25
C GLU A 80 -51.96 -3.42 5.51
N THR A 81 -52.29 -4.68 5.45
CA THR A 81 -52.83 -5.39 6.63
C THR A 81 -51.76 -5.65 7.70
N ALA A 82 -52.17 -5.84 8.94
CA ALA A 82 -51.24 -6.22 10.02
C ALA A 82 -50.46 -7.49 9.68
N LEU A 83 -51.02 -8.37 8.87
CA LEU A 83 -50.37 -9.60 8.40
C LEU A 83 -49.29 -9.31 7.37
N SER A 84 -49.55 -8.46 6.36
CA SER A 84 -48.56 -8.07 5.37
C SER A 84 -47.39 -7.30 6.01
N ARG A 85 -47.67 -6.43 7.00
CA ARG A 85 -46.65 -5.74 7.80
C ARG A 85 -45.84 -6.70 8.66
N TRP A 86 -46.43 -7.75 9.22
CA TRP A 86 -45.73 -8.78 9.96
C TRP A 86 -44.82 -9.63 9.04
N TRP A 87 -45.35 -10.02 7.86
CA TRP A 87 -44.56 -10.75 6.85
C TRP A 87 -43.41 -9.90 6.31
N GLY A 88 -43.68 -8.62 6.01
CA GLY A 88 -42.65 -7.65 5.57
C GLY A 88 -41.54 -7.51 6.60
N ARG A 89 -41.87 -7.26 7.87
CA ARG A 89 -40.87 -7.16 8.96
C ARG A 89 -40.09 -8.44 9.20
N ASN A 90 -40.72 -9.61 9.11
CA ASN A 90 -40.04 -10.87 9.30
C ASN A 90 -39.11 -11.20 8.11
N ARG A 91 -39.51 -10.84 6.88
CA ARG A 91 -38.66 -10.93 5.68
C ARG A 91 -37.45 -10.01 5.80
N GLU A 92 -37.68 -8.78 6.17
CA GLU A 92 -36.62 -7.77 6.34
C GLU A 92 -35.63 -8.18 7.45
N ARG A 93 -36.11 -8.65 8.59
CA ARG A 93 -35.28 -9.17 9.66
C ARG A 93 -34.37 -10.32 9.20
N ARG A 94 -34.94 -11.32 8.50
CA ARG A 94 -34.15 -12.43 7.92
C ARG A 94 -33.12 -11.95 6.90
N GLY A 95 -33.43 -10.89 6.17
CA GLY A 95 -32.51 -10.27 5.23
C GLY A 95 -31.34 -9.60 5.92
N TYR A 96 -31.57 -8.83 6.96
CA TYR A 96 -30.51 -8.23 7.76
C TYR A 96 -29.70 -9.27 8.57
N GLU A 97 -30.31 -10.32 9.06
CA GLU A 97 -29.59 -11.46 9.68
C GLU A 97 -28.66 -12.12 8.65
N ALA A 98 -29.13 -12.39 7.42
CA ALA A 98 -28.30 -12.95 6.37
C ALA A 98 -27.17 -12.00 5.95
N LEU A 99 -27.43 -10.69 5.90
CA LEU A 99 -26.42 -9.67 5.60
C LEU A 99 -25.33 -9.64 6.69
N SER A 100 -25.75 -9.63 7.95
CA SER A 100 -24.83 -9.67 9.11
C SER A 100 -23.96 -10.93 9.12
N ASP A 101 -24.57 -12.09 8.92
CA ASP A 101 -23.84 -13.37 8.80
C ASP A 101 -22.85 -13.34 7.64
N GLY A 102 -23.24 -12.74 6.49
CA GLY A 102 -22.36 -12.57 5.34
C GLY A 102 -21.18 -11.65 5.61
N MET A 103 -21.38 -10.57 6.37
CA MET A 103 -20.29 -9.68 6.79
C MET A 103 -19.33 -10.36 7.77
N LEU A 104 -19.86 -11.16 8.70
CA LEU A 104 -19.05 -11.97 9.61
C LEU A 104 -18.23 -13.01 8.85
N ALA A 105 -18.86 -13.72 7.91
CA ALA A 105 -18.16 -14.68 7.04
C ALA A 105 -17.06 -14.01 6.20
N LEU A 106 -17.30 -12.80 5.68
CA LEU A 106 -16.30 -12.01 4.96
C LEU A 106 -15.12 -11.66 5.86
N ALA A 107 -15.38 -11.18 7.08
CA ALA A 107 -14.35 -10.84 8.06
C ALA A 107 -13.54 -12.07 8.52
N SER A 108 -14.17 -13.26 8.55
CA SER A 108 -13.51 -14.54 8.87
C SER A 108 -12.74 -15.15 7.69
N GLY A 109 -12.74 -14.53 6.51
CA GLY A 109 -12.06 -15.08 5.32
C GLY A 109 -12.88 -16.14 4.57
N GLU A 110 -14.13 -16.38 4.95
CA GLU A 110 -15.01 -17.39 4.36
C GLU A 110 -15.78 -16.83 3.14
N GLY A 111 -15.07 -16.46 2.08
CA GLY A 111 -15.65 -15.76 0.93
C GLY A 111 -16.80 -16.50 0.25
N ARG A 112 -16.75 -17.82 0.13
CA ARG A 112 -17.86 -18.62 -0.45
C ARG A 112 -19.12 -18.56 0.42
N LEU A 113 -18.97 -18.62 1.74
CA LEU A 113 -20.08 -18.49 2.69
C LEU A 113 -20.65 -17.08 2.62
N ALA A 114 -19.79 -16.07 2.59
CA ALA A 114 -20.20 -14.67 2.44
C ALA A 114 -21.02 -14.43 1.16
N MET A 115 -20.60 -14.98 0.01
CA MET A 115 -21.39 -14.91 -1.24
C MET A 115 -22.77 -15.55 -1.12
N ASN A 116 -22.85 -16.73 -0.49
CA ASN A 116 -24.13 -17.43 -0.30
C ASN A 116 -25.08 -16.62 0.60
N LYS A 117 -24.54 -16.03 1.67
CA LYS A 117 -25.29 -15.17 2.58
C LYS A 117 -25.71 -13.86 1.92
N ALA A 118 -24.85 -13.26 1.06
CA ALA A 118 -25.17 -12.08 0.26
C ALA A 118 -26.34 -12.36 -0.70
N ALA A 119 -26.31 -13.47 -1.43
CA ALA A 119 -27.41 -13.88 -2.33
C ALA A 119 -28.72 -14.11 -1.54
N ARG A 120 -28.62 -14.69 -0.34
CA ARG A 120 -29.79 -14.85 0.53
C ARG A 120 -30.31 -13.51 1.03
N ALA A 121 -29.44 -12.59 1.42
CA ALA A 121 -29.80 -11.24 1.80
C ALA A 121 -30.49 -10.49 0.63
N GLU A 122 -29.98 -10.62 -0.59
CA GLU A 122 -30.54 -10.02 -1.80
C GLU A 122 -31.99 -10.50 -2.04
N SER A 123 -32.28 -11.79 -1.81
CA SER A 123 -33.64 -12.34 -1.97
C SER A 123 -34.67 -11.79 -0.96
N TYR A 124 -34.20 -11.30 0.18
CA TYR A 124 -35.06 -10.78 1.24
C TYR A 124 -35.09 -9.26 1.31
N LEU A 125 -33.93 -8.61 1.06
CA LEU A 125 -33.79 -7.16 1.12
C LEU A 125 -33.83 -6.57 -0.30
N GLN A 126 -34.62 -5.53 -0.50
CA GLN A 126 -34.55 -4.72 -1.72
C GLN A 126 -33.50 -3.60 -1.57
N ARG A 127 -32.29 -4.00 -1.18
CA ARG A 127 -31.15 -3.11 -0.90
C ARG A 127 -29.91 -3.53 -1.71
N PRO A 128 -29.95 -3.32 -3.05
CA PRO A 128 -28.86 -3.74 -3.94
C PRO A 128 -27.52 -3.04 -3.63
N ASP A 129 -27.57 -1.86 -3.00
CA ASP A 129 -26.42 -1.14 -2.51
C ASP A 129 -25.57 -1.98 -1.52
N LEU A 130 -26.20 -2.63 -0.56
CA LEU A 130 -25.52 -3.43 0.48
C LEU A 130 -25.16 -4.83 -0.03
N THR A 131 -26.09 -5.49 -0.71
CA THR A 131 -25.89 -6.88 -1.13
C THR A 131 -24.88 -7.00 -2.26
N ASN A 132 -24.84 -6.05 -3.21
CA ASN A 132 -23.82 -6.02 -4.26
C ASN A 132 -22.44 -5.68 -3.69
N LEU A 133 -22.35 -4.82 -2.67
CA LEU A 133 -21.07 -4.54 -2.01
C LEU A 133 -20.51 -5.80 -1.37
N LEU A 134 -21.32 -6.51 -0.58
CA LEU A 134 -20.90 -7.76 0.07
C LEU A 134 -20.56 -8.83 -0.97
N THR A 135 -21.34 -8.95 -2.05
CA THR A 135 -21.08 -9.91 -3.14
C THR A 135 -19.76 -9.59 -3.83
N ALA A 136 -19.47 -8.32 -4.11
CA ALA A 136 -18.25 -7.90 -4.78
C ALA A 136 -17.01 -8.24 -3.94
N GLN A 137 -17.01 -7.90 -2.64
CA GLN A 137 -15.92 -8.18 -1.73
C GLN A 137 -15.71 -9.68 -1.49
N ALA A 138 -16.81 -10.44 -1.36
CA ALA A 138 -16.75 -11.88 -1.19
C ALA A 138 -16.25 -12.61 -2.45
N ALA A 139 -16.65 -12.15 -3.64
CA ALA A 139 -16.17 -12.68 -4.92
C ALA A 139 -14.68 -12.36 -5.14
N GLU A 140 -14.24 -11.15 -4.77
CA GLU A 140 -12.82 -10.75 -4.80
C GLU A 140 -11.98 -11.66 -3.89
N MET A 141 -12.46 -11.93 -2.67
CA MET A 141 -11.78 -12.83 -1.72
C MET A 141 -11.62 -14.27 -2.24
N VAL A 142 -12.60 -14.77 -3.00
CA VAL A 142 -12.56 -16.12 -3.58
C VAL A 142 -11.76 -16.16 -4.89
N GLY A 143 -11.43 -14.99 -5.47
CA GLY A 143 -10.76 -14.88 -6.76
C GLY A 143 -11.72 -14.97 -7.96
N ASP A 144 -13.03 -14.89 -7.75
CA ASP A 144 -14.05 -14.84 -8.83
C ASP A 144 -14.13 -13.41 -9.40
N ARG A 145 -13.17 -13.08 -10.26
CA ARG A 145 -13.02 -11.74 -10.86
C ARG A 145 -14.25 -11.33 -11.67
N ALA A 146 -14.83 -12.24 -12.45
CA ALA A 146 -15.98 -11.94 -13.29
C ALA A 146 -17.20 -11.53 -12.45
N LYS A 147 -17.46 -12.27 -11.38
CA LYS A 147 -18.55 -11.98 -10.45
C LYS A 147 -18.30 -10.71 -9.64
N ALA A 148 -17.08 -10.47 -9.19
CA ALA A 148 -16.71 -9.26 -8.52
C ALA A 148 -16.91 -8.02 -9.42
N GLU A 149 -16.42 -8.06 -10.66
CA GLU A 149 -16.61 -6.99 -11.64
C GLU A 149 -18.09 -6.72 -11.93
N ALA A 150 -18.88 -7.78 -12.14
CA ALA A 150 -20.31 -7.66 -12.37
C ALA A 150 -21.03 -6.99 -11.18
N ALA A 151 -20.65 -7.34 -9.95
CA ALA A 151 -21.20 -6.73 -8.74
C ALA A 151 -20.74 -5.27 -8.57
N TYR A 152 -19.46 -4.96 -8.83
CA TYR A 152 -18.98 -3.57 -8.82
C TYR A 152 -19.65 -2.70 -9.88
N LYS A 153 -19.91 -3.24 -11.09
CA LYS A 153 -20.66 -2.53 -12.13
C LYS A 153 -22.08 -2.17 -11.68
N LYS A 154 -22.76 -3.05 -10.95
CA LYS A 154 -24.08 -2.74 -10.39
C LYS A 154 -24.04 -1.58 -9.38
N LEU A 155 -22.93 -1.45 -8.62
CA LEU A 155 -22.74 -0.35 -7.66
C LEU A 155 -22.54 1.02 -8.33
N LEU A 156 -22.24 1.08 -9.63
CA LEU A 156 -22.08 2.34 -10.36
C LEU A 156 -23.40 3.10 -10.53
N ALA A 157 -24.53 2.39 -10.45
CA ALA A 157 -25.85 2.96 -10.67
C ALA A 157 -26.32 3.90 -9.55
N ASP A 158 -25.89 3.66 -8.29
CA ASP A 158 -26.25 4.47 -7.12
C ASP A 158 -25.10 5.43 -6.78
N ASP A 159 -25.40 6.71 -6.63
CA ASP A 159 -24.42 7.76 -6.30
C ASP A 159 -23.65 7.49 -5.01
N ARG A 160 -24.30 6.86 -4.02
CA ARG A 160 -23.68 6.55 -2.71
C ARG A 160 -22.65 5.44 -2.81
N THR A 161 -22.80 4.51 -3.76
CA THR A 161 -21.90 3.35 -3.92
C THR A 161 -21.01 3.46 -5.15
N ARG A 162 -21.23 4.46 -6.01
CA ARG A 162 -20.48 4.68 -7.25
C ARG A 162 -18.98 4.72 -7.04
N PHE A 163 -18.53 5.42 -6.02
CA PHE A 163 -17.10 5.48 -5.68
C PHE A 163 -16.53 4.08 -5.42
N VAL A 164 -17.22 3.26 -4.63
CA VAL A 164 -16.78 1.90 -4.29
C VAL A 164 -16.74 1.01 -5.54
N GLY A 165 -17.76 1.15 -6.42
CA GLY A 165 -17.79 0.43 -7.70
C GLY A 165 -16.61 0.79 -8.60
N VAL A 166 -16.34 2.09 -8.80
CA VAL A 166 -15.20 2.58 -9.60
C VAL A 166 -13.88 2.08 -9.02
N ARG A 167 -13.69 2.21 -7.70
CA ARG A 167 -12.47 1.77 -7.00
C ARG A 167 -12.26 0.25 -7.10
N GLY A 168 -13.34 -0.54 -6.98
CA GLY A 168 -13.26 -2.00 -7.11
C GLY A 168 -12.81 -2.42 -8.51
N ILE A 169 -13.41 -1.86 -9.57
CA ILE A 169 -13.03 -2.13 -10.96
C ILE A 169 -11.59 -1.66 -11.22
N MET A 170 -11.21 -0.48 -10.72
CA MET A 170 -9.85 0.04 -10.83
C MET A 170 -8.82 -0.95 -10.26
N LYS A 171 -9.05 -1.48 -9.05
CA LYS A 171 -8.15 -2.47 -8.43
C LYS A 171 -8.02 -3.75 -9.26
N GLN A 172 -9.12 -4.23 -9.84
CA GLN A 172 -9.09 -5.40 -10.72
C GLN A 172 -8.26 -5.13 -11.98
N LYS A 173 -8.46 -3.95 -12.62
CA LYS A 173 -7.70 -3.56 -13.80
C LYS A 173 -6.20 -3.44 -13.51
N LEU A 174 -5.83 -2.92 -12.33
CA LEU A 174 -4.44 -2.91 -11.88
C LEU A 174 -3.88 -4.33 -11.72
N ALA A 175 -4.66 -5.24 -11.13
CA ALA A 175 -4.25 -6.64 -10.98
C ALA A 175 -4.15 -7.39 -12.33
N ASP A 176 -4.87 -6.95 -13.35
CA ASP A 176 -4.81 -7.47 -14.71
C ASP A 176 -3.67 -6.85 -15.55
N GLY A 177 -2.97 -5.81 -15.01
CA GLY A 177 -1.94 -5.07 -15.74
C GLY A 177 -2.47 -4.05 -16.75
N ASP A 178 -3.79 -3.80 -16.76
CA ASP A 178 -4.45 -2.80 -17.62
C ASP A 178 -4.32 -1.41 -16.97
N THR A 179 -3.11 -0.84 -17.07
CA THR A 179 -2.75 0.44 -16.45
C THR A 179 -3.51 1.63 -17.03
N ASP A 180 -3.76 1.64 -18.34
CA ASP A 180 -4.47 2.74 -19.02
C ASP A 180 -5.92 2.86 -18.55
N THR A 181 -6.63 1.73 -18.46
CA THR A 181 -8.00 1.72 -17.94
C THR A 181 -8.02 2.04 -16.44
N ALA A 182 -7.05 1.54 -15.69
CA ALA A 182 -6.91 1.81 -14.28
C ALA A 182 -6.66 3.30 -14.00
N LEU A 183 -5.84 3.99 -14.80
CA LEU A 183 -5.60 5.43 -14.71
C LEU A 183 -6.90 6.22 -14.88
N LYS A 184 -7.66 5.96 -15.94
CA LYS A 184 -8.96 6.62 -16.19
C LYS A 184 -9.97 6.39 -15.07
N LEU A 185 -9.97 5.19 -14.47
CA LEU A 185 -10.81 4.86 -13.34
C LEU A 185 -10.34 5.53 -12.05
N ALA A 186 -9.03 5.64 -11.83
CA ALA A 186 -8.44 6.35 -10.70
C ALA A 186 -8.78 7.84 -10.74
N GLU A 187 -8.71 8.49 -11.90
CA GLU A 187 -9.14 9.87 -12.10
C GLU A 187 -10.63 10.05 -11.76
N LYS A 188 -11.48 9.13 -12.22
CA LYS A 188 -12.90 9.13 -11.90
C LYS A 188 -13.15 8.95 -10.40
N ALA A 189 -12.45 8.02 -9.76
CA ALA A 189 -12.55 7.80 -8.32
C ALA A 189 -12.09 9.03 -7.54
N PHE A 190 -10.99 9.65 -7.95
CA PHE A 190 -10.49 10.89 -7.37
C PHE A 190 -11.47 12.06 -7.54
N ALA A 191 -12.12 12.18 -8.69
CA ALA A 191 -13.16 13.20 -8.90
C ALA A 191 -14.39 13.00 -7.99
N LEU A 192 -14.75 11.74 -7.69
CA LEU A 192 -15.86 11.41 -6.77
C LEU A 192 -15.50 11.65 -5.30
N GLN A 193 -14.30 11.24 -4.88
CA GLN A 193 -13.81 11.40 -3.51
C GLN A 193 -12.36 11.90 -3.45
N PRO A 194 -12.13 13.20 -3.62
CA PRO A 194 -10.78 13.77 -3.64
C PRO A 194 -9.98 13.62 -2.35
N LYS A 195 -10.64 13.30 -1.23
CA LYS A 195 -10.00 13.14 0.10
C LYS A 195 -9.51 11.71 0.38
N HIS A 196 -9.84 10.74 -0.47
CA HIS A 196 -9.53 9.34 -0.23
C HIS A 196 -8.05 9.06 -0.52
N GLU A 197 -7.25 8.83 0.53
CA GLU A 197 -5.79 8.74 0.46
C GLU A 197 -5.29 7.60 -0.47
N ASP A 198 -5.82 6.38 -0.32
CA ASP A 198 -5.42 5.25 -1.17
C ASP A 198 -5.66 5.54 -2.66
N THR A 199 -6.76 6.23 -3.01
CA THR A 199 -7.06 6.59 -4.40
C THR A 199 -6.09 7.63 -4.91
N GLN A 200 -5.72 8.61 -4.06
CA GLN A 200 -4.70 9.61 -4.41
C GLN A 200 -3.34 8.95 -4.66
N ASP A 201 -2.93 7.99 -3.81
CA ASP A 201 -1.65 7.31 -3.94
C ASP A 201 -1.58 6.44 -5.20
N VAL A 202 -2.66 5.70 -5.49
CA VAL A 202 -2.77 4.92 -6.73
C VAL A 202 -2.76 5.84 -7.96
N LEU A 203 -3.53 6.92 -7.94
CA LEU A 203 -3.57 7.87 -9.05
C LEU A 203 -2.21 8.54 -9.28
N LEU A 204 -1.55 8.98 -8.21
CA LEU A 204 -0.21 9.57 -8.28
C LEU A 204 0.80 8.62 -8.90
N LYS A 205 0.76 7.34 -8.49
CA LYS A 205 1.64 6.32 -9.05
C LYS A 205 1.39 6.12 -10.54
N LEU A 206 0.14 5.92 -10.93
CA LEU A 206 -0.24 5.72 -12.33
C LEU A 206 0.11 6.92 -13.21
N GLN A 207 -0.14 8.15 -12.72
CA GLN A 207 0.25 9.36 -13.44
C GLN A 207 1.77 9.50 -13.61
N ALA A 208 2.54 9.10 -12.59
CA ALA A 208 4.00 9.11 -12.69
C ALA A 208 4.53 8.02 -13.64
N ASP A 209 3.93 6.85 -13.63
CA ASP A 209 4.30 5.73 -14.52
C ASP A 209 3.92 6.04 -15.98
N ASP A 210 2.88 6.86 -16.21
CA ASP A 210 2.42 7.35 -17.53
C ASP A 210 3.15 8.63 -18.01
N GLY A 211 3.98 9.26 -17.14
CA GLY A 211 4.64 10.53 -17.44
C GLY A 211 3.75 11.78 -17.30
N ASP A 212 2.52 11.66 -16.80
CA ASP A 212 1.64 12.82 -16.53
C ASP A 212 2.06 13.57 -15.25
N TRP A 213 3.18 14.29 -15.33
CA TRP A 213 3.73 15.07 -14.22
C TRP A 213 2.81 16.21 -13.78
N ALA A 214 2.07 16.80 -14.72
CA ALA A 214 1.15 17.89 -14.45
C ALA A 214 -0.06 17.37 -13.63
N GLY A 215 -0.64 16.25 -14.03
CA GLY A 215 -1.68 15.55 -13.29
C GLY A 215 -1.21 15.11 -11.91
N ALA A 216 -0.02 14.50 -11.81
CA ALA A 216 0.59 14.06 -10.56
C ALA A 216 0.77 15.24 -9.57
N ARG A 217 1.25 16.38 -10.03
CA ARG A 217 1.38 17.59 -9.21
C ARG A 217 0.03 18.15 -8.75
N LYS A 218 -1.00 18.11 -9.61
CA LYS A 218 -2.38 18.49 -9.29
C LYS A 218 -2.99 17.59 -8.21
N THR A 219 -2.88 16.27 -8.39
CA THR A 219 -3.35 15.27 -7.44
C THR A 219 -2.67 15.44 -6.09
N ARG A 220 -1.37 15.70 -6.10
CA ARG A 220 -0.58 15.97 -4.91
C ARG A 220 -0.96 17.27 -4.20
N GLY A 221 -1.27 18.34 -4.96
CA GLY A 221 -1.80 19.59 -4.42
C GLY A 221 -3.14 19.39 -3.70
N ALA A 222 -3.97 18.47 -4.18
CA ALA A 222 -5.20 18.07 -3.48
C ALA A 222 -4.89 17.29 -2.19
N LYS A 223 -3.90 16.40 -2.19
CA LYS A 223 -3.44 15.66 -1.00
C LYS A 223 -2.94 16.61 0.10
N LEU A 224 -2.22 17.67 -0.26
CA LEU A 224 -1.79 18.70 0.71
C LEU A 224 -2.98 19.44 1.34
N ARG A 225 -4.00 19.77 0.54
CA ARG A 225 -5.19 20.52 1.04
C ARG A 225 -6.05 19.69 2.00
N HIS A 226 -6.03 18.37 1.86
CA HIS A 226 -6.92 17.47 2.58
C HIS A 226 -6.21 16.52 3.55
N GLY A 227 -4.89 16.41 3.48
CA GLY A 227 -4.09 15.49 4.27
C GLY A 227 -3.20 16.17 5.31
N ALA A 228 -2.62 15.37 6.19
CA ALA A 228 -1.75 15.78 7.30
C ALA A 228 -0.25 15.80 6.92
N LEU A 229 0.10 15.90 5.63
CA LEU A 229 1.51 15.91 5.21
C LEU A 229 2.19 17.23 5.63
N PRO A 230 3.37 17.19 6.26
CA PRO A 230 4.20 18.36 6.53
C PRO A 230 4.51 19.12 5.22
N ARG A 231 4.54 20.45 5.30
CA ARG A 231 4.72 21.31 4.11
C ARG A 231 6.09 21.16 3.46
N ASP A 232 7.12 20.85 4.22
CA ASP A 232 8.48 20.58 3.74
C ASP A 232 8.55 19.29 2.94
N VAL A 233 7.97 18.19 3.45
CA VAL A 233 7.84 16.93 2.73
C VAL A 233 7.05 17.11 1.43
N HIS A 234 5.97 17.89 1.47
CA HIS A 234 5.23 18.20 0.26
C HIS A 234 6.08 18.93 -0.78
N LYS A 235 6.79 19.99 -0.38
CA LYS A 235 7.66 20.75 -1.30
C LYS A 235 8.76 19.90 -1.89
N ARG A 236 9.38 19.05 -1.08
CA ARG A 236 10.43 18.13 -1.52
C ARG A 236 9.94 17.18 -2.60
N ARG A 237 8.84 16.50 -2.34
CA ARG A 237 8.24 15.59 -3.32
C ARG A 237 7.68 16.31 -4.56
N ASP A 238 7.17 17.55 -4.44
CA ASP A 238 6.76 18.37 -5.60
C ASP A 238 7.97 18.78 -6.45
N ALA A 239 9.12 19.03 -5.81
CA ALA A 239 10.38 19.26 -6.50
C ALA A 239 10.84 18.03 -7.29
N VAL A 240 10.65 16.82 -6.75
CA VAL A 240 10.96 15.57 -7.45
C VAL A 240 10.12 15.43 -8.72
N LEU A 241 8.82 15.66 -8.66
CA LEU A 241 7.93 15.62 -9.83
C LEU A 241 8.27 16.73 -10.86
N ALA A 242 8.58 17.94 -10.39
CA ALA A 242 9.01 19.03 -11.26
C ALA A 242 10.34 18.71 -11.94
N LEU A 243 11.26 18.04 -11.24
CA LEU A 243 12.54 17.59 -11.80
C LEU A 243 12.33 16.49 -12.85
N SER A 244 11.44 15.55 -12.61
CA SER A 244 11.10 14.49 -13.59
C SER A 244 10.52 15.10 -14.87
N SER A 245 9.58 16.05 -14.71
CA SER A 245 9.07 16.83 -15.85
C SER A 245 10.20 17.57 -16.59
N ALA A 246 11.13 18.18 -15.88
CA ALA A 246 12.26 18.88 -16.49
C ALA A 246 13.20 17.93 -17.25
N LYS A 247 13.39 16.70 -16.78
CA LYS A 247 14.19 15.67 -17.44
C LYS A 247 13.56 15.20 -18.75
N GLU A 248 12.26 14.95 -18.76
CA GLU A 248 11.52 14.56 -19.97
C GLU A 248 11.58 15.66 -21.05
N LEU A 249 11.46 16.93 -20.64
CA LEU A 249 11.59 18.07 -21.54
C LEU A 249 13.01 18.22 -22.14
N ILE A 250 14.01 17.46 -21.70
CA ILE A 250 15.34 17.44 -22.34
C ILE A 250 15.25 16.84 -23.73
N GLU A 251 14.39 15.83 -23.91
CA GLU A 251 14.25 15.14 -25.18
C GLU A 251 13.26 15.85 -26.11
N ASP A 252 12.09 16.29 -25.62
CA ASP A 252 10.97 16.74 -26.43
C ASP A 252 10.55 18.21 -26.19
N GLY A 253 11.09 18.87 -25.16
CA GLY A 253 10.64 20.21 -24.77
C GLY A 253 11.40 21.37 -25.37
N THR A 254 10.78 22.57 -25.33
CA THR A 254 11.47 23.81 -25.68
C THR A 254 12.54 24.15 -24.63
N PRO A 255 13.64 24.83 -25.04
CA PRO A 255 14.68 25.27 -24.08
C PRO A 255 14.13 26.14 -22.94
N ILE A 256 13.05 26.88 -23.21
CA ILE A 256 12.43 27.76 -22.21
C ILE A 256 11.69 26.94 -21.15
N GLU A 257 10.86 25.99 -21.57
CA GLU A 257 10.09 25.12 -20.66
C GLU A 257 11.02 24.29 -19.77
N ARG A 258 12.06 23.69 -20.35
CA ARG A 258 13.08 22.94 -19.62
C ARG A 258 13.75 23.77 -18.53
N ARG A 259 14.14 25.00 -18.88
CA ARG A 259 14.77 25.94 -17.96
C ARG A 259 13.83 26.31 -16.81
N GLU A 260 12.59 26.65 -17.13
CA GLU A 260 11.60 27.02 -16.11
C GLU A 260 11.32 25.87 -15.13
N ALA A 261 11.13 24.65 -15.65
CA ALA A 261 10.92 23.46 -14.85
C ALA A 261 12.12 23.12 -13.93
N ALA A 262 13.35 23.21 -14.44
CA ALA A 262 14.56 22.99 -13.66
C ALA A 262 14.73 24.02 -12.54
N ILE A 263 14.51 25.29 -12.83
CA ILE A 263 14.59 26.37 -11.85
C ILE A 263 13.47 26.23 -10.80
N GLU A 264 12.26 25.85 -11.20
CA GLU A 264 11.13 25.61 -10.30
C GLU A 264 11.44 24.45 -9.34
N ALA A 265 11.94 23.31 -9.86
CA ALA A 265 12.33 22.16 -9.04
C ALA A 265 13.34 22.55 -7.95
N ASN A 266 14.39 23.29 -8.31
CA ASN A 266 15.39 23.78 -7.35
C ASN A 266 14.82 24.82 -6.38
N LYS A 267 13.86 25.64 -6.78
CA LYS A 267 13.19 26.61 -5.90
C LYS A 267 12.33 25.91 -4.84
N LEU A 268 11.67 24.83 -5.21
CA LEU A 268 10.85 24.01 -4.30
C LEU A 268 11.69 23.28 -3.25
N SER A 269 12.82 22.67 -3.68
CA SER A 269 13.77 21.97 -2.81
C SER A 269 15.21 22.28 -3.20
N PRO A 270 15.80 23.32 -2.60
CA PRO A 270 17.18 23.72 -2.92
C PRO A 270 18.25 22.74 -2.46
N ASP A 271 17.90 21.78 -1.63
CA ASP A 271 18.71 20.66 -1.12
C ASP A 271 18.65 19.42 -2.01
N LEU A 272 17.77 19.38 -3.01
CA LEU A 272 17.70 18.29 -3.99
C LEU A 272 18.84 18.45 -5.00
N VAL A 273 19.92 17.66 -4.81
CA VAL A 273 21.13 17.74 -5.64
C VAL A 273 20.85 17.71 -7.13
N PRO A 274 20.11 16.76 -7.70
CA PRO A 274 19.86 16.73 -9.14
C PRO A 274 19.11 17.96 -9.67
N ALA A 275 18.19 18.52 -8.88
CA ALA A 275 17.50 19.75 -9.25
C ALA A 275 18.44 20.97 -9.23
N ALA A 276 19.35 21.00 -8.24
CA ALA A 276 20.36 22.06 -8.16
C ALA A 276 21.35 21.98 -9.32
N VAL A 277 21.80 20.77 -9.69
CA VAL A 277 22.65 20.52 -10.86
C VAL A 277 21.99 21.03 -12.14
N MET A 278 20.76 20.58 -12.42
CA MET A 278 20.03 20.97 -13.62
C MET A 278 19.75 22.47 -13.68
N ALA A 279 19.34 23.09 -12.57
CA ALA A 279 19.13 24.54 -12.53
C ALA A 279 20.41 25.33 -12.72
N ALA A 280 21.54 24.86 -12.17
CA ALA A 280 22.85 25.51 -12.34
C ALA A 280 23.33 25.41 -13.78
N ASP A 281 23.15 24.27 -14.45
CA ASP A 281 23.46 24.11 -15.88
C ASP A 281 22.66 25.09 -16.76
N GLN A 282 21.37 25.27 -16.47
CA GLN A 282 20.55 26.25 -17.17
C GLN A 282 21.07 27.69 -16.95
N TYR A 283 21.49 28.03 -15.72
CA TYR A 283 22.08 29.34 -15.44
C TYR A 283 23.46 29.53 -16.12
N ILE A 284 24.25 28.46 -16.28
CA ILE A 284 25.51 28.50 -17.03
C ILE A 284 25.21 28.74 -18.50
N ALA A 285 24.27 27.99 -19.09
CA ALA A 285 23.84 28.18 -20.47
C ALA A 285 23.33 29.61 -20.75
N ASP A 286 22.65 30.21 -19.78
CA ASP A 286 22.15 31.59 -19.81
C ASP A 286 23.25 32.62 -19.54
N GLN A 287 24.50 32.23 -19.36
CA GLN A 287 25.64 33.10 -19.00
C GLN A 287 25.43 33.88 -17.67
N LYS A 288 24.79 33.24 -16.69
CA LYS A 288 24.50 33.75 -15.34
C LYS A 288 25.30 33.06 -14.24
N PRO A 289 26.66 33.10 -14.27
CA PRO A 289 27.54 32.31 -13.41
C PRO A 289 27.32 32.60 -11.91
N ARG A 290 26.92 33.83 -11.58
CA ARG A 290 26.63 34.19 -10.16
C ARG A 290 25.42 33.45 -9.60
N LEU A 291 24.37 33.24 -10.41
CA LEU A 291 23.19 32.48 -10.02
C LEU A 291 23.50 31.01 -9.90
N ALA A 292 24.20 30.43 -10.88
CA ALA A 292 24.69 29.05 -10.83
C ALA A 292 25.49 28.80 -9.55
N SER A 293 26.48 29.66 -9.27
CA SER A 293 27.29 29.54 -8.04
C SER A 293 26.47 29.63 -6.75
N ARG A 294 25.43 30.45 -6.71
CA ARG A 294 24.54 30.56 -5.53
C ARG A 294 23.73 29.28 -5.30
N VAL A 295 23.18 28.72 -6.36
CA VAL A 295 22.42 27.46 -6.32
C VAL A 295 23.30 26.33 -5.80
N ILE A 296 24.48 26.16 -6.42
CA ILE A 296 25.41 25.08 -6.07
C ILE A 296 25.88 25.20 -4.60
N LYS A 297 26.27 26.40 -4.16
CA LYS A 297 26.66 26.62 -2.75
C LYS A 297 25.57 26.25 -1.76
N LYS A 298 24.32 26.57 -2.07
CA LYS A 298 23.20 26.25 -1.20
C LYS A 298 22.97 24.74 -1.13
N ALA A 299 23.03 24.03 -2.26
CA ALA A 299 22.91 22.59 -2.31
C ALA A 299 24.08 21.90 -1.63
N TRP A 300 25.31 22.37 -1.87
CA TRP A 300 26.53 21.87 -1.20
C TRP A 300 26.47 22.00 0.32
N GLY A 301 25.87 23.08 0.83
CA GLY A 301 25.68 23.26 2.26
C GLY A 301 24.74 22.22 2.90
N ALA A 302 23.78 21.71 2.12
CA ALA A 302 22.87 20.66 2.55
C ALA A 302 23.53 19.27 2.41
N GLN A 303 24.03 18.95 1.23
CA GLN A 303 24.63 17.66 0.89
C GLN A 303 25.83 17.88 -0.06
N GLN A 304 26.99 17.35 0.32
CA GLN A 304 28.16 17.30 -0.52
C GLN A 304 27.99 16.19 -1.55
N HIS A 305 28.18 16.53 -2.84
CA HIS A 305 27.97 15.59 -3.92
C HIS A 305 28.92 15.89 -5.09
N PRO A 306 29.53 14.88 -5.73
CA PRO A 306 30.48 15.09 -6.82
C PRO A 306 29.88 15.84 -8.00
N ASP A 307 28.60 15.62 -8.34
CA ASP A 307 27.94 16.32 -9.45
C ASP A 307 27.86 17.84 -9.23
N LEU A 308 27.69 18.29 -7.99
CA LEU A 308 27.72 19.72 -7.65
C LEU A 308 29.09 20.32 -7.89
N ALA A 309 30.15 19.60 -7.59
CA ALA A 309 31.53 20.01 -7.87
C ALA A 309 31.81 20.04 -9.37
N ALA A 310 31.32 19.02 -10.09
CA ALA A 310 31.45 18.96 -11.56
C ALA A 310 30.74 20.12 -12.25
N VAL A 311 29.50 20.46 -11.87
CA VAL A 311 28.79 21.63 -12.42
C VAL A 311 29.49 22.93 -12.02
N PHE A 312 30.02 23.02 -10.79
CA PHE A 312 30.75 24.20 -10.38
C PHE A 312 32.01 24.39 -11.21
N ALA A 313 32.69 23.33 -11.62
CA ALA A 313 33.82 23.41 -12.55
C ALA A 313 33.41 24.00 -13.91
N ARG A 314 32.23 23.61 -14.46
CA ARG A 314 31.70 24.11 -15.73
C ARG A 314 31.39 25.60 -15.77
N ILE A 315 31.30 26.28 -14.61
CA ILE A 315 31.09 27.75 -14.58
C ILE A 315 32.26 28.50 -15.23
N ALA A 316 33.48 27.99 -15.11
CA ALA A 316 34.68 28.58 -15.75
C ALA A 316 35.59 27.43 -16.25
N PRO A 317 35.30 26.88 -17.44
CA PRO A 317 36.01 25.71 -17.96
C PRO A 317 37.50 25.99 -18.24
N ASP A 318 37.84 27.19 -18.68
CA ASP A 318 39.17 27.55 -19.17
C ASP A 318 40.08 28.15 -18.08
N GLU A 319 39.70 28.06 -16.81
CA GLU A 319 40.54 28.58 -15.71
C GLU A 319 41.74 27.67 -15.43
N THR A 320 42.86 28.30 -15.01
CA THR A 320 44.05 27.56 -14.58
C THR A 320 43.77 26.74 -13.29
N PRO A 321 44.49 25.61 -13.05
CA PRO A 321 44.29 24.81 -11.85
C PRO A 321 44.40 25.61 -10.53
N ALA A 322 45.34 26.55 -10.46
CA ALA A 322 45.45 27.44 -9.30
C ALA A 322 44.29 28.41 -9.13
N ALA A 323 43.74 28.94 -10.22
CA ALA A 323 42.54 29.78 -10.18
C ALA A 323 41.30 28.94 -9.76
N ARG A 324 41.19 27.72 -10.30
CA ARG A 324 40.14 26.73 -9.94
C ARG A 324 40.16 26.41 -8.45
N LEU A 325 41.35 26.07 -7.91
CA LEU A 325 41.52 25.80 -6.47
C LEU A 325 41.04 26.98 -5.61
N LYS A 326 41.46 28.22 -5.99
CA LYS A 326 40.99 29.43 -5.29
C LYS A 326 39.49 29.62 -5.35
N ARG A 327 38.88 29.42 -6.52
CA ARG A 327 37.42 29.56 -6.72
C ARG A 327 36.64 28.50 -5.91
N PHE A 328 37.10 27.24 -5.92
CA PHE A 328 36.49 26.16 -5.17
C PHE A 328 36.56 26.35 -3.65
N GLY A 329 37.45 27.18 -3.15
CA GLY A 329 37.44 27.61 -1.74
C GLY A 329 36.09 28.18 -1.26
N ALA A 330 35.22 28.55 -2.20
CA ALA A 330 33.83 28.97 -1.89
C ALA A 330 32.89 27.79 -1.54
N LEU A 331 33.25 26.55 -1.92
CA LEU A 331 32.53 25.32 -1.56
C LEU A 331 33.21 24.60 -0.40
N THR A 332 34.53 24.40 -0.51
CA THR A 332 35.30 23.57 0.42
C THR A 332 35.38 24.12 1.83
N LYS A 333 35.12 25.43 2.03
CA LYS A 333 35.03 26.05 3.37
C LYS A 333 33.69 25.81 4.06
N ILE A 334 32.67 25.33 3.37
CA ILE A 334 31.33 25.16 3.96
C ILE A 334 31.30 23.98 4.93
N LYS A 335 31.88 22.84 4.53
CA LYS A 335 32.07 21.63 5.39
C LYS A 335 33.42 21.01 5.09
N PRO A 336 34.49 21.51 5.68
CA PRO A 336 35.86 21.11 5.34
C PRO A 336 36.18 19.65 5.71
N ASP A 337 35.55 19.14 6.76
CA ASP A 337 35.83 17.80 7.30
C ASP A 337 35.01 16.69 6.63
N ASP A 338 34.08 17.06 5.73
CA ASP A 338 33.27 16.09 5.02
C ASP A 338 34.15 15.27 4.05
N PRO A 339 33.95 13.92 3.95
CA PRO A 339 34.75 13.06 3.08
C PRO A 339 34.75 13.52 1.60
N GLU A 340 33.60 13.95 1.06
CA GLU A 340 33.52 14.44 -0.29
C GLU A 340 34.30 15.74 -0.48
N THR A 341 34.25 16.65 0.49
CA THR A 341 35.03 17.90 0.46
C THR A 341 36.53 17.63 0.51
N ARG A 342 36.97 16.66 1.33
CA ARG A 342 38.39 16.26 1.44
C ARG A 342 38.88 15.63 0.14
N MET A 343 38.10 14.73 -0.48
CA MET A 343 38.42 14.14 -1.78
C MET A 343 38.48 15.20 -2.89
N LEU A 344 37.50 16.11 -2.92
CA LEU A 344 37.51 17.23 -3.88
C LEU A 344 38.73 18.12 -3.74
N LEU A 345 39.12 18.46 -2.50
CA LEU A 345 40.36 19.24 -2.25
C LEU A 345 41.57 18.48 -2.74
N ALA A 346 41.69 17.19 -2.48
CA ALA A 346 42.76 16.37 -2.97
C ALA A 346 42.86 16.37 -4.49
N GLU A 347 41.72 16.21 -5.20
CA GLU A 347 41.63 16.29 -6.67
C GLU A 347 42.12 17.64 -7.20
N LEU A 348 41.69 18.74 -6.57
CA LEU A 348 42.07 20.09 -6.96
C LEU A 348 43.58 20.34 -6.78
N HIS A 349 44.17 19.82 -5.68
CA HIS A 349 45.60 19.91 -5.44
C HIS A 349 46.41 19.02 -6.38
N ILE A 350 45.91 17.80 -6.71
CA ILE A 350 46.53 16.94 -7.73
C ILE A 350 46.56 17.65 -9.07
N ALA A 351 45.43 18.29 -9.50
CA ALA A 351 45.36 19.04 -10.71
C ALA A 351 46.29 20.26 -10.74
N ALA A 352 46.65 20.81 -9.58
CA ALA A 352 47.59 21.89 -9.41
C ALA A 352 49.02 21.39 -9.20
N GLU A 353 49.29 20.06 -9.28
CA GLU A 353 50.57 19.39 -9.04
C GLU A 353 51.15 19.60 -7.61
N ASP A 354 50.29 20.02 -6.67
CA ASP A 354 50.65 20.15 -5.27
C ASP A 354 50.31 18.85 -4.49
N PHE A 355 51.07 17.79 -4.74
CA PHE A 355 50.84 16.47 -4.18
C PHE A 355 50.97 16.43 -2.66
N PRO A 356 51.89 17.18 -2.00
CA PRO A 356 51.93 17.24 -0.55
C PRO A 356 50.66 17.83 0.08
N ALA A 357 50.07 18.85 -0.54
CA ALA A 357 48.82 19.42 -0.07
C ALA A 357 47.61 18.48 -0.37
N ALA A 358 47.65 17.78 -1.50
CA ALA A 358 46.65 16.76 -1.81
C ALA A 358 46.63 15.65 -0.76
N ARG A 359 47.81 15.16 -0.34
CA ARG A 359 47.92 14.15 0.73
C ARG A 359 47.37 14.65 2.07
N ARG A 360 47.70 15.92 2.44
CA ARG A 360 47.14 16.53 3.65
C ARG A 360 45.61 16.68 3.59
N ALA A 361 45.09 17.04 2.45
CA ALA A 361 43.63 17.18 2.25
C ALA A 361 42.91 15.83 2.37
N LEU A 362 43.45 14.77 1.77
CA LEU A 362 42.90 13.43 1.87
C LEU A 362 43.03 12.87 3.32
N GLY A 363 44.17 13.14 4.01
CA GLY A 363 44.45 12.78 5.40
C GLY A 363 44.27 11.28 5.65
N ASP A 364 43.58 10.93 6.72
CA ASP A 364 43.32 9.57 7.18
C ASP A 364 42.12 8.86 6.49
N LEU A 365 41.51 9.49 5.50
CA LEU A 365 40.30 8.98 4.84
C LEU A 365 40.51 7.58 4.19
N VAL A 366 41.72 7.32 3.71
CA VAL A 366 42.10 6.02 3.13
C VAL A 366 42.19 4.89 4.15
N GLU A 367 42.21 5.22 5.45
CA GLU A 367 42.25 4.25 6.55
C GLU A 367 40.89 4.15 7.26
N THR A 368 40.23 5.28 7.47
CA THR A 368 38.97 5.37 8.23
C THR A 368 37.76 5.04 7.42
N ASP A 369 37.73 5.46 6.13
CA ASP A 369 36.62 5.20 5.19
C ASP A 369 37.16 4.95 3.78
N PRO A 370 37.84 3.79 3.56
CA PRO A 370 38.45 3.47 2.27
C PRO A 370 37.41 3.22 1.19
N THR A 371 37.34 4.12 0.22
CA THR A 371 36.49 3.98 -0.98
C THR A 371 37.36 3.80 -2.22
N LYS A 372 36.76 3.28 -3.30
CA LYS A 372 37.47 3.19 -4.60
C LYS A 372 38.10 4.53 -4.99
N ARG A 373 37.34 5.64 -4.80
CA ARG A 373 37.77 6.98 -5.16
C ARG A 373 38.92 7.49 -4.25
N SER A 374 38.80 7.35 -2.92
CA SER A 374 39.84 7.81 -2.00
C SER A 374 41.17 7.08 -2.23
N LEU A 375 41.12 5.76 -2.46
CA LEU A 375 42.30 4.94 -2.74
C LEU A 375 42.93 5.23 -4.10
N THR A 376 42.10 5.52 -5.11
CA THR A 376 42.59 5.94 -6.45
C THR A 376 43.29 7.30 -6.37
N LEU A 377 42.72 8.23 -5.58
CA LEU A 377 43.37 9.53 -5.34
C LEU A 377 44.71 9.38 -4.65
N MET A 378 44.85 8.46 -3.66
CA MET A 378 46.12 8.16 -3.02
C MET A 378 47.13 7.59 -4.04
N ALA A 379 46.73 6.68 -4.91
CA ALA A 379 47.57 6.17 -5.99
C ALA A 379 48.06 7.28 -6.92
N ALA A 380 47.20 8.24 -7.26
CA ALA A 380 47.59 9.41 -8.06
C ALA A 380 48.58 10.32 -7.35
N ILE A 381 48.40 10.53 -6.04
CA ILE A 381 49.34 11.31 -5.20
C ILE A 381 50.69 10.63 -5.15
N GLU A 382 50.76 9.33 -4.87
CA GLU A 382 51.99 8.57 -4.85
C GLU A 382 52.75 8.63 -6.18
N ARG A 383 52.04 8.43 -7.29
CA ARG A 383 52.62 8.56 -8.62
C ARG A 383 53.16 9.96 -8.86
N GLY A 384 52.45 11.00 -8.49
CA GLY A 384 52.89 12.39 -8.66
C GLY A 384 54.08 12.77 -7.80
N GLN A 385 54.25 12.09 -6.65
CA GLN A 385 55.41 12.23 -5.78
C GLN A 385 56.66 11.42 -6.23
N GLY A 386 56.51 10.62 -7.30
CA GLY A 386 57.61 9.80 -7.82
C GLY A 386 57.81 8.50 -7.06
N ALA A 387 56.75 7.97 -6.39
CA ALA A 387 56.83 6.67 -5.73
C ALA A 387 57.02 5.53 -6.77
N GLU A 388 57.58 4.41 -6.33
CA GLU A 388 57.77 3.22 -7.16
C GLU A 388 56.41 2.69 -7.68
N ASP A 389 56.41 2.11 -8.89
CA ASP A 389 55.21 1.55 -9.51
C ASP A 389 54.58 0.46 -8.65
N SER A 390 55.36 -0.26 -7.85
CA SER A 390 54.87 -1.25 -6.87
C SER A 390 53.90 -0.64 -5.84
N VAL A 391 54.23 0.56 -5.32
CA VAL A 391 53.41 1.28 -4.33
C VAL A 391 52.09 1.76 -4.98
N VAL A 392 52.19 2.33 -6.18
CA VAL A 392 51.00 2.80 -6.95
C VAL A 392 50.09 1.61 -7.24
N THR A 393 50.64 0.50 -7.70
CA THR A 393 49.89 -0.72 -8.00
C THR A 393 49.23 -1.30 -6.74
N ALA A 394 49.89 -1.26 -5.60
CA ALA A 394 49.30 -1.74 -4.34
C ALA A 394 48.08 -0.90 -3.92
N TRP A 395 48.10 0.43 -4.09
CA TRP A 395 46.93 1.27 -3.83
C TRP A 395 45.79 1.00 -4.80
N LEU A 396 46.06 0.81 -6.12
CA LEU A 396 45.09 0.47 -7.12
C LEU A 396 44.47 -0.90 -6.86
N ALA A 397 45.25 -1.89 -6.45
CA ALA A 397 44.77 -3.21 -6.04
C ALA A 397 43.79 -3.15 -4.86
N LYS A 398 44.13 -2.34 -3.83
CA LYS A 398 43.19 -2.07 -2.74
C LYS A 398 41.91 -1.41 -3.21
N ALA A 399 41.98 -0.49 -4.19
CA ALA A 399 40.81 0.20 -4.72
C ALA A 399 39.83 -0.76 -5.43
N LEU A 400 40.31 -1.87 -6.04
CA LEU A 400 39.43 -2.86 -6.69
C LEU A 400 38.45 -3.54 -5.71
N THR A 401 38.91 -3.81 -4.50
CA THR A 401 38.13 -4.51 -3.48
C THR A 401 37.42 -3.56 -2.50
N ALA A 402 37.70 -2.27 -2.57
CA ALA A 402 37.12 -1.27 -1.69
C ALA A 402 35.66 -0.96 -2.00
N SER A 403 34.98 -0.40 -0.99
CA SER A 403 33.62 0.13 -1.16
C SER A 403 33.53 1.10 -2.34
N PRO A 404 32.48 1.05 -3.15
CA PRO A 404 32.28 2.03 -4.22
C PRO A 404 32.11 3.47 -3.69
N GLY A 405 31.85 3.63 -2.40
CA GLY A 405 31.48 4.90 -1.77
C GLY A 405 29.98 5.18 -1.87
N PRO A 406 29.55 6.41 -1.55
CA PRO A 406 28.14 6.79 -1.62
C PRO A 406 27.58 6.65 -3.03
N GLN A 407 26.32 6.18 -3.10
CA GLN A 407 25.54 6.00 -4.33
C GLN A 407 24.09 6.40 -4.08
N TRP A 408 23.29 6.56 -5.13
CA TRP A 408 21.85 6.71 -5.00
C TRP A 408 21.24 5.36 -4.64
N ILE A 409 20.69 5.25 -3.45
CA ILE A 409 20.11 4.00 -2.94
C ILE A 409 18.65 4.23 -2.61
N CYS A 410 17.80 3.32 -3.07
CA CYS A 410 16.40 3.31 -2.71
C CYS A 410 16.24 2.90 -1.23
N ASP A 411 15.57 3.73 -0.45
CA ASP A 411 15.35 3.50 0.99
C ASP A 411 14.36 2.36 1.27
N VAL A 412 13.62 1.91 0.24
CA VAL A 412 12.58 0.88 0.38
C VAL A 412 13.13 -0.52 0.14
N ASP A 413 13.87 -0.71 -0.95
CA ASP A 413 14.36 -2.02 -1.39
C ASP A 413 15.88 -2.17 -1.35
N GLY A 414 16.62 -1.09 -1.03
CA GLY A 414 18.07 -1.11 -0.96
C GLY A 414 18.77 -1.14 -2.33
N THR A 415 18.04 -1.04 -3.43
CA THR A 415 18.62 -1.07 -4.78
C THR A 415 19.47 0.18 -5.01
N ALA A 416 20.69 -0.02 -5.53
CA ALA A 416 21.61 1.05 -5.90
C ALA A 416 21.38 1.47 -7.36
N TYR A 417 21.36 2.79 -7.60
CA TYR A 417 21.21 3.38 -8.91
C TYR A 417 22.45 4.20 -9.27
N PRO A 418 22.97 4.09 -10.50
CA PRO A 418 24.16 4.85 -10.93
C PRO A 418 23.89 6.35 -11.01
N GLU A 419 22.68 6.71 -11.39
CA GLU A 419 22.22 8.08 -11.51
C GLU A 419 20.88 8.26 -10.79
N TRP A 420 20.59 9.49 -10.37
CA TRP A 420 19.30 9.79 -9.79
C TRP A 420 18.19 9.67 -10.85
N GLN A 421 17.16 8.91 -10.52
CA GLN A 421 15.94 8.77 -11.29
C GLN A 421 14.71 8.76 -10.37
N LEU A 422 13.53 8.94 -10.93
CA LEU A 422 12.31 8.78 -10.18
C LEU A 422 12.05 7.30 -9.92
N VAL A 423 11.91 6.94 -8.65
CA VAL A 423 11.50 5.60 -8.21
C VAL A 423 10.13 5.73 -7.57
N THR A 424 9.15 4.99 -8.09
CA THR A 424 7.75 5.03 -7.62
C THR A 424 7.46 4.01 -6.50
N ILE A 425 8.45 3.15 -6.17
CA ILE A 425 8.34 2.15 -5.09
C ILE A 425 8.35 2.85 -3.74
N GLY A 426 7.27 2.65 -2.97
CA GLY A 426 7.14 3.23 -1.63
C GLY A 426 6.85 4.74 -1.59
N GLY A 427 6.69 5.37 -2.75
CA GLY A 427 6.37 6.79 -2.88
C GLY A 427 7.32 7.55 -3.82
N PHE A 428 7.26 8.87 -3.74
CA PHE A 428 8.17 9.76 -4.48
C PHE A 428 9.26 10.25 -3.52
N ASP A 429 10.50 10.36 -3.96
CA ASP A 429 11.66 10.78 -3.14
C ASP A 429 12.13 9.68 -2.17
N THR A 430 12.32 8.50 -2.72
CA THR A 430 12.83 7.31 -2.01
C THR A 430 14.32 7.07 -2.23
N LEU A 431 14.99 7.87 -3.07
CA LEU A 431 16.42 7.77 -3.30
C LEU A 431 17.19 8.69 -2.33
N SER A 432 18.12 8.11 -1.60
CA SER A 432 19.06 8.81 -0.74
C SER A 432 20.51 8.55 -1.19
N TRP A 433 21.36 9.57 -1.07
CA TRP A 433 22.78 9.46 -1.36
C TRP A 433 23.51 8.95 -0.12
N LYS A 434 23.89 7.67 -0.13
CA LYS A 434 24.54 6.99 1.00
C LYS A 434 25.41 5.84 0.53
N THR A 435 26.34 5.40 1.38
CA THR A 435 27.13 4.19 1.13
C THR A 435 26.22 2.96 1.24
N PRO A 436 26.22 2.04 0.26
CA PRO A 436 25.47 0.80 0.36
C PRO A 436 25.90 0.02 1.60
N ALA A 437 24.94 -0.58 2.31
CA ALA A 437 25.26 -1.55 3.34
C ALA A 437 26.05 -2.67 2.65
N THR A 438 27.24 -2.96 3.16
CA THR A 438 28.22 -3.87 2.55
C THR A 438 27.54 -5.21 2.28
N SER A 439 27.13 -5.43 1.04
CA SER A 439 26.80 -6.76 0.57
C SER A 439 28.15 -7.41 0.26
N GLU A 440 28.47 -8.53 0.87
CA GLU A 440 29.66 -9.34 0.69
C GLU A 440 29.76 -9.97 -0.73
N VAL A 441 29.29 -9.29 -1.73
CA VAL A 441 29.48 -9.74 -3.11
C VAL A 441 30.74 -9.09 -3.65
N MET A 442 31.87 -9.71 -3.37
CA MET A 442 33.06 -9.53 -4.21
C MET A 442 32.63 -9.91 -5.65
N PRO A 443 32.76 -9.02 -6.64
CA PRO A 443 32.55 -9.42 -8.00
C PRO A 443 33.56 -10.53 -8.33
N GLU A 444 33.05 -11.71 -8.70
CA GLU A 444 33.88 -12.89 -9.04
C GLU A 444 35.03 -12.56 -10.01
N ASN A 445 34.84 -11.52 -10.84
CA ASN A 445 35.82 -11.05 -11.80
C ASN A 445 36.96 -10.22 -11.19
N ALA A 446 36.80 -9.63 -10.00
CA ALA A 446 37.86 -8.80 -9.40
C ALA A 446 39.04 -9.65 -8.91
N VAL A 447 38.78 -10.85 -8.43
CA VAL A 447 39.83 -11.80 -8.00
C VAL A 447 40.63 -12.31 -9.21
N GLY A 448 39.96 -12.55 -10.33
CA GLY A 448 40.58 -12.99 -11.58
C GLY A 448 41.51 -11.94 -12.25
N MET A 449 41.33 -10.65 -11.92
CA MET A 449 42.16 -9.57 -12.48
C MET A 449 43.36 -9.22 -11.58
N LEU A 450 43.42 -9.70 -10.34
CA LEU A 450 44.55 -9.44 -9.42
C LEU A 450 45.93 -9.87 -10.00
N PRO A 451 46.09 -11.04 -10.64
CA PRO A 451 47.35 -11.43 -11.25
C PRO A 451 47.85 -10.49 -12.37
N LEU A 452 46.91 -9.89 -13.14
CA LEU A 452 47.24 -8.96 -14.21
C LEU A 452 47.73 -7.57 -13.69
N ILE A 453 47.32 -7.20 -12.46
CA ILE A 453 47.64 -5.91 -11.85
C ILE A 453 48.87 -5.98 -10.96
N ILE A 454 49.01 -7.09 -10.24
CA ILE A 454 50.10 -7.27 -9.25
C ILE A 454 51.31 -7.93 -9.89
N GLY A 455 51.18 -8.57 -11.07
CA GLY A 455 52.19 -9.43 -11.67
C GLY A 455 52.20 -10.81 -11.01
N GLU A 456 52.77 -11.80 -11.71
CA GLU A 456 52.94 -13.14 -11.10
C GLU A 456 53.84 -12.98 -9.87
N PRO A 457 53.48 -13.56 -8.69
CA PRO A 457 54.36 -13.57 -7.55
C PRO A 457 55.68 -14.24 -7.98
N LYS A 458 56.79 -13.53 -7.81
CA LYS A 458 58.10 -14.13 -7.97
C LYS A 458 58.13 -15.39 -7.13
N SER A 459 58.26 -16.56 -7.80
CA SER A 459 58.51 -17.81 -7.12
C SER A 459 59.65 -17.63 -6.17
N GLU A 460 59.44 -17.80 -4.86
CA GLU A 460 60.53 -17.93 -3.88
C GLU A 460 61.43 -19.04 -4.35
N PRO A 461 62.75 -18.89 -4.19
CA PRO A 461 63.67 -19.96 -4.56
C PRO A 461 63.31 -21.19 -3.74
N GLU A 462 63.15 -22.30 -4.46
CA GLU A 462 62.93 -23.63 -3.95
C GLU A 462 63.96 -23.93 -2.85
N VAL A 463 63.58 -23.90 -1.59
CA VAL A 463 64.40 -24.35 -0.48
C VAL A 463 64.39 -25.87 -0.57
N GLU A 464 65.54 -26.41 -1.02
CA GLU A 464 65.87 -27.83 -1.02
C GLU A 464 65.63 -28.41 0.39
N VAL A 465 64.47 -29.06 0.58
CA VAL A 465 64.14 -29.76 1.83
C VAL A 465 64.88 -31.10 1.76
N ALA A 466 65.92 -31.17 2.54
CA ALA A 466 66.65 -32.42 2.78
C ALA A 466 65.68 -33.52 3.26
N GLU A 467 65.82 -34.69 2.65
CA GLU A 467 65.17 -35.96 3.01
C GLU A 467 65.15 -36.15 4.54
N THR A 468 63.97 -36.20 5.12
CA THR A 468 63.73 -36.85 6.40
C THR A 468 62.93 -38.12 6.17
N VAL A 469 63.64 -39.18 6.36
CA VAL A 469 63.34 -40.61 6.39
C VAL A 469 62.03 -40.97 7.06
N ASP A 470 61.33 -41.94 6.41
CA ASP A 470 60.28 -42.83 6.88
C ASP A 470 60.25 -43.15 8.39
N VAL A 471 59.20 -42.77 9.08
CA VAL A 471 58.78 -43.41 10.37
C VAL A 471 57.24 -43.28 10.59
N VAL A 472 56.41 -43.24 9.60
CA VAL A 472 54.92 -43.22 9.81
C VAL A 472 54.17 -44.31 9.00
N ALA A 473 54.89 -45.39 8.63
CA ALA A 473 54.22 -46.48 7.88
C ALA A 473 53.90 -47.72 8.74
N GLU A 474 53.94 -47.65 10.07
CA GLU A 474 53.78 -48.87 10.90
C GLU A 474 52.67 -48.85 11.95
N ILE A 475 51.63 -47.96 11.81
CA ILE A 475 50.47 -47.93 12.75
C ILE A 475 49.09 -48.01 12.03
N ALA A 476 49.02 -48.37 10.78
CA ALA A 476 47.74 -48.38 10.05
C ALA A 476 47.25 -49.77 9.58
N GLU A 477 47.78 -50.88 10.11
CA GLU A 477 47.36 -52.24 9.78
C GLU A 477 46.82 -53.05 10.96
N GLU A 478 46.06 -52.48 11.83
CA GLU A 478 45.30 -53.26 12.82
C GLU A 478 43.99 -52.57 13.10
N HIS A 479 42.93 -52.85 12.30
CA HIS A 479 41.51 -52.84 12.59
C HIS A 479 40.69 -52.62 11.30
N SER A 480 40.51 -53.68 10.53
CA SER A 480 39.44 -53.80 9.56
C SER A 480 38.77 -55.17 9.64
N GLU A 481 37.71 -55.25 10.39
CA GLU A 481 36.71 -56.32 10.25
C GLU A 481 35.41 -55.71 9.70
N PRO A 482 34.70 -56.45 8.79
CA PRO A 482 33.66 -55.85 7.98
C PRO A 482 32.28 -56.04 8.63
N ALA A 483 31.52 -54.96 8.71
CA ALA A 483 30.11 -55.02 9.07
C ALA A 483 29.18 -54.66 7.91
N ASN A 484 28.48 -55.71 7.46
CA ASN A 484 27.16 -55.80 6.81
C ASN A 484 26.53 -54.55 6.19
N ALA A 485 26.23 -54.68 4.90
CA ALA A 485 25.28 -53.90 4.14
C ALA A 485 23.80 -54.19 4.53
N PRO A 486 22.92 -53.27 4.48
CA PRO A 486 21.50 -53.50 4.30
C PRO A 486 20.97 -53.07 2.93
N ASP A 487 20.19 -53.93 2.40
CA ASP A 487 19.22 -53.96 1.30
C ASP A 487 18.82 -52.66 0.61
N GLU A 488 18.89 -52.71 -0.73
CA GLU A 488 18.17 -51.84 -1.67
C GLU A 488 16.65 -52.15 -1.70
N PRO A 489 15.76 -51.18 -1.78
CA PRO A 489 14.38 -51.44 -2.19
C PRO A 489 14.20 -51.28 -3.71
N LYS A 490 13.64 -52.35 -4.27
CA LYS A 490 13.25 -52.53 -5.67
C LYS A 490 12.22 -51.50 -6.15
N THR A 491 12.49 -50.92 -7.31
CA THR A 491 11.53 -50.20 -8.17
C THR A 491 10.48 -51.14 -8.76
N PRO A 492 9.22 -50.76 -8.89
CA PRO A 492 8.25 -51.50 -9.70
C PRO A 492 8.22 -51.01 -11.14
N GLU A 493 8.23 -52.02 -11.99
CA GLU A 493 8.12 -52.04 -13.44
C GLU A 493 6.85 -51.40 -13.99
N LYS A 494 6.99 -50.66 -15.08
CA LYS A 494 5.90 -50.25 -15.97
C LYS A 494 5.45 -51.41 -16.84
N GLY A 495 4.18 -51.76 -16.80
CA GLY A 495 3.49 -52.54 -17.84
C GLY A 495 2.64 -51.61 -18.74
N PRO A 496 2.51 -51.95 -20.00
CA PRO A 496 1.93 -51.09 -21.02
C PRO A 496 0.47 -51.41 -21.35
N GLY A 497 -0.23 -50.41 -21.88
CA GLY A 497 -1.22 -50.73 -22.88
C GLY A 497 -2.66 -50.29 -22.66
N ALA A 498 -3.13 -49.64 -23.67
CA ALA A 498 -4.40 -49.62 -24.39
C ALA A 498 -5.25 -48.36 -24.19
N ALA A 499 -5.22 -47.54 -25.14
CA ALA A 499 -6.07 -47.16 -26.26
C ALA A 499 -7.61 -47.13 -26.02
N ALA A 500 -8.23 -46.04 -26.48
CA ALA A 500 -9.57 -45.86 -27.03
C ALA A 500 -10.74 -45.66 -26.04
N SER A 501 -11.28 -44.52 -25.94
CA SER A 501 -12.47 -43.93 -26.59
C SER A 501 -12.65 -42.48 -26.16
#